data_58651ebd1cb912dc8b53ec9d63462f6b
#
_entry.id   58651ebd1cb912dc8b53ec9d63462f6b
#
_cell.length_a   1.000
_cell.length_b   1.000
_cell.length_c   1.000
_cell.angle_alpha   90.00
_cell.angle_beta   90.00
_cell.angle_gamma   90.00
#
_symmetry.space_group_name_H-M   'P 1'
#
loop_
_entity.id
_entity.type
_entity.pdbx_description
1 polymer ?
#
loop_
_entity_poly.entity_id
_entity_poly.type
_entity_poly.pdbx_seq_one_letter_code
_entity_poly.pdbx_strand_id
1 'polypeptide(L)'
;MSKKEYYRRKMKEYKKAKNELELYKQELDRYLDKAITHFRSFSTVYEAEYNLQGEVMDNFNYKSENFSKEINQLFDKIENDIRIVNNQKIRANDLYNKYRELYEAACRHH
;
A
#
# COMPACT_ATOMS: atom_id res chain seq x y z
N MET A 1 -17.99 -14.14 -30.28
CA MET A 1 -17.37 -14.69 -29.09
C MET A 1 -18.42 -15.39 -28.22
N SER A 2 -18.17 -16.63 -27.82
CA SER A 2 -19.08 -17.36 -26.94
C SER A 2 -19.04 -16.79 -25.52
N LYS A 3 -20.08 -17.05 -24.73
CA LYS A 3 -20.10 -16.68 -23.30
C LYS A 3 -18.94 -17.31 -22.55
N LYS A 4 -18.62 -18.58 -22.85
CA LYS A 4 -17.52 -19.31 -22.25
C LYS A 4 -16.18 -18.60 -22.48
N GLU A 5 -15.91 -18.17 -23.70
CA GLU A 5 -14.68 -17.44 -24.04
C GLU A 5 -14.64 -16.08 -23.36
N TYR A 6 -15.76 -15.38 -23.28
CA TYR A 6 -15.88 -14.10 -22.56
C TYR A 6 -15.56 -14.28 -21.08
N TYR A 7 -16.13 -15.29 -20.43
CA TYR A 7 -15.88 -15.55 -19.01
C TYR A 7 -14.42 -15.93 -18.77
N ARG A 8 -13.83 -16.74 -19.65
CA ARG A 8 -12.42 -17.11 -19.57
C ARG A 8 -11.51 -15.88 -19.65
N ARG A 9 -11.79 -14.97 -20.57
CA ARG A 9 -11.03 -13.73 -20.74
C ARG A 9 -11.14 -12.85 -19.49
N LYS A 10 -12.35 -12.66 -18.96
CA LYS A 10 -12.58 -11.87 -17.75
C LYS A 10 -11.86 -12.48 -16.55
N MET A 11 -11.90 -13.76 -16.42
CA MET A 11 -11.19 -14.50 -15.36
C MET A 11 -9.69 -14.21 -15.40
N LYS A 12 -9.09 -14.24 -16.60
CA LYS A 12 -7.66 -13.95 -16.78
C LYS A 12 -7.34 -12.49 -16.47
N GLU A 13 -8.19 -11.54 -16.91
CA GLU A 13 -8.02 -10.12 -16.65
C GLU A 13 -8.01 -9.83 -15.14
N TYR A 14 -8.96 -10.37 -14.39
CA TYR A 14 -9.05 -10.13 -12.95
C TYR A 14 -7.96 -10.86 -12.15
N LYS A 15 -7.51 -12.02 -12.61
CA LYS A 15 -6.35 -12.69 -12.01
C LYS A 15 -5.10 -11.84 -12.16
N LYS A 16 -4.88 -11.29 -13.35
CA LYS A 16 -3.75 -10.39 -13.62
C LYS A 16 -3.83 -9.13 -12.75
N ALA A 17 -5.02 -8.49 -12.68
CA ALA A 17 -5.23 -7.32 -11.85
C ALA A 17 -4.94 -7.61 -10.37
N LYS A 18 -5.42 -8.73 -9.86
CA LYS A 18 -5.17 -9.18 -8.49
C LYS A 18 -3.66 -9.31 -8.21
N ASN A 19 -2.92 -9.94 -9.12
CA ASN A 19 -1.48 -10.15 -8.98
C ASN A 19 -0.72 -8.81 -9.02
N GLU A 20 -1.09 -7.92 -9.92
CA GLU A 20 -0.49 -6.58 -10.02
C GLU A 20 -0.74 -5.76 -8.74
N LEU A 21 -1.96 -5.83 -8.19
CA LEU A 21 -2.31 -5.14 -6.95
C LEU A 21 -1.54 -5.71 -5.75
N GLU A 22 -1.30 -7.02 -5.71
CA GLU A 22 -0.48 -7.64 -4.67
C GLU A 22 0.96 -7.13 -4.71
N LEU A 23 1.55 -7.03 -5.89
CA LEU A 23 2.89 -6.47 -6.07
C LEU A 23 2.94 -5.00 -5.63
N TYR A 24 1.93 -4.22 -5.97
CA TYR A 24 1.81 -2.83 -5.57
C TYR A 24 1.76 -2.69 -4.05
N LYS A 25 0.96 -3.52 -3.40
CA LYS A 25 0.86 -3.55 -1.94
C LYS A 25 2.22 -3.85 -1.29
N GLN A 26 2.95 -4.84 -1.81
CA GLN A 26 4.27 -5.21 -1.30
C GLN A 26 5.26 -4.05 -1.43
N GLU A 27 5.22 -3.31 -2.54
CA GLU A 27 6.06 -2.13 -2.73
C GLU A 27 5.73 -1.03 -1.74
N LEU A 28 4.43 -0.76 -1.51
CA LEU A 28 3.99 0.24 -0.55
C LEU A 28 4.38 -0.12 0.88
N ASP A 29 4.21 -1.38 1.27
CA ASP A 29 4.64 -1.88 2.58
C ASP A 29 6.15 -1.70 2.78
N ARG A 30 6.94 -2.01 1.77
CA ARG A 30 8.40 -1.85 1.80
C ARG A 30 8.80 -0.38 1.92
N TYR A 31 8.11 0.49 1.19
CA TYR A 31 8.34 1.94 1.24
C TYR A 31 8.06 2.50 2.62
N LEU A 32 6.94 2.11 3.22
CA LEU A 32 6.56 2.54 4.57
C LEU A 32 7.59 2.09 5.60
N ASP A 33 8.03 0.83 5.56
CA ASP A 33 9.02 0.28 6.48
C ASP A 33 10.35 1.03 6.38
N LYS A 34 10.82 1.30 5.17
CA LYS A 34 12.06 2.06 4.95
C LYS A 34 11.93 3.48 5.49
N ALA A 35 10.82 4.15 5.21
CA ALA A 35 10.58 5.52 5.65
C ALA A 35 10.57 5.61 7.19
N ILE A 36 9.89 4.68 7.85
CA ILE A 36 9.85 4.60 9.33
C ILE A 36 11.25 4.37 9.88
N THR A 37 11.99 3.44 9.32
CA THR A 37 13.36 3.10 9.77
C THR A 37 14.28 4.30 9.63
N HIS A 38 14.26 4.98 8.49
CA HIS A 38 15.09 6.16 8.26
C HIS A 38 14.74 7.31 9.20
N PHE A 39 13.45 7.55 9.43
CA PHE A 39 12.99 8.58 10.34
C PHE A 39 13.44 8.31 11.77
N ARG A 40 13.29 7.08 12.25
CA ARG A 40 13.72 6.70 13.60
C ARG A 40 15.24 6.83 13.76
N SER A 41 16.02 6.38 12.78
CA SER A 41 17.46 6.51 12.78
C SER A 41 17.90 7.97 12.82
N PHE A 42 17.27 8.82 11.99
CA PHE A 42 17.55 10.25 11.96
C PHE A 42 17.26 10.91 13.32
N SER A 43 16.10 10.67 13.90
CA SER A 43 15.73 11.23 15.21
C SER A 43 16.71 10.81 16.30
N THR A 44 17.08 9.54 16.36
CA THR A 44 17.99 9.02 17.38
C THR A 44 19.38 9.62 17.25
N VAL A 45 19.94 9.70 16.05
CA VAL A 45 21.26 10.27 15.81
C VAL A 45 21.26 11.77 16.14
N TYR A 46 20.21 12.49 15.73
CA TYR A 46 20.11 13.91 15.96
C TYR A 46 20.04 14.24 17.44
N GLU A 47 19.26 13.52 18.22
CA GLU A 47 19.17 13.68 19.68
C GLU A 47 20.48 13.36 20.40
N ALA A 48 21.20 12.35 19.91
CA ALA A 48 22.46 11.92 20.53
C ALA A 48 23.64 12.85 20.22
N GLU A 49 23.71 13.40 19.01
CA GLU A 49 24.86 14.21 18.55
C GLU A 49 24.76 15.70 18.88
N TYR A 50 23.55 16.25 18.99
CA TYR A 50 23.34 17.66 19.17
C TYR A 50 22.77 17.97 20.57
N ASN A 51 23.67 18.19 21.51
CA ASN A 51 23.30 18.64 22.86
C ASN A 51 23.08 20.14 22.86
N LEU A 52 21.92 20.58 22.33
CA LEU A 52 21.56 21.99 22.16
C LEU A 52 20.85 22.51 23.40
N GLN A 53 21.12 23.78 23.75
CA GLN A 53 20.50 24.45 24.90
C GLN A 53 19.97 25.84 24.53
N GLY A 54 18.98 26.34 25.32
CA GLY A 54 18.42 27.67 25.17
C GLY A 54 17.57 27.90 23.94
N GLU A 55 17.67 29.06 23.31
CA GLU A 55 16.89 29.45 22.12
C GLU A 55 17.14 28.49 20.94
N VAL A 56 18.36 28.00 20.81
CA VAL A 56 18.73 27.03 19.75
C VAL A 56 17.94 25.75 19.97
N MET A 57 17.82 25.27 21.19
CA MET A 57 17.05 24.08 21.54
C MET A 57 15.56 24.27 21.26
N ASP A 58 15.01 25.45 21.61
CA ASP A 58 13.60 25.76 21.34
C ASP A 58 13.30 25.79 19.85
N ASN A 59 14.17 26.38 19.04
CA ASN A 59 14.05 26.39 17.60
C ASN A 59 14.15 24.99 17.02
N PHE A 60 15.08 24.19 17.53
CA PHE A 60 15.25 22.80 17.13
C PHE A 60 13.98 21.99 17.44
N ASN A 61 13.46 22.12 18.64
CA ASN A 61 12.24 21.43 19.07
C ASN A 61 11.04 21.81 18.19
N TYR A 62 10.88 23.09 17.90
CA TYR A 62 9.80 23.57 17.02
C TYR A 62 9.89 22.97 15.62
N LYS A 63 11.08 23.01 15.01
CA LYS A 63 11.31 22.44 13.67
C LYS A 63 11.17 20.92 13.67
N SER A 64 11.65 20.27 14.73
CA SER A 64 11.55 18.82 14.89
C SER A 64 10.09 18.37 15.04
N GLU A 65 9.27 19.11 15.80
CA GLU A 65 7.84 18.84 15.95
C GLU A 65 7.11 18.98 14.60
N ASN A 66 7.38 20.07 13.86
CA ASN A 66 6.80 20.28 12.53
C ASN A 66 7.21 19.20 11.55
N PHE A 67 8.47 18.82 11.55
CA PHE A 67 8.98 17.76 10.70
C PHE A 67 8.33 16.42 11.04
N SER A 68 8.21 16.09 12.33
CA SER A 68 7.56 14.86 12.80
C SER A 68 6.09 14.83 12.39
N LYS A 69 5.41 15.98 12.47
CA LYS A 69 4.01 16.11 12.05
C LYS A 69 3.85 15.83 10.54
N GLU A 70 4.71 16.42 9.73
CA GLU A 70 4.69 16.21 8.27
C GLU A 70 4.99 14.76 7.90
N ILE A 71 5.96 14.14 8.58
CA ILE A 71 6.31 12.72 8.37
C ILE A 71 5.14 11.81 8.77
N ASN A 72 4.49 12.09 9.90
CA ASN A 72 3.34 11.30 10.34
C ASN A 72 2.17 11.43 9.36
N GLN A 73 1.94 12.62 8.80
CA GLN A 73 0.94 12.81 7.76
C GLN A 73 1.25 12.00 6.50
N LEU A 74 2.53 11.94 6.12
CA LEU A 74 2.97 11.10 5.00
C LEU A 74 2.76 9.61 5.27
N PHE A 75 3.08 9.15 6.48
CA PHE A 75 2.85 7.75 6.88
C PHE A 75 1.37 7.41 6.83
N ASP A 76 0.50 8.28 7.35
CA ASP A 76 -0.95 8.09 7.31
C ASP A 76 -1.47 7.99 5.88
N LYS A 77 -0.93 8.80 4.98
CA LYS A 77 -1.27 8.77 3.57
C LYS A 77 -0.87 7.43 2.93
N ILE A 78 0.35 6.96 3.20
CA ILE A 78 0.83 5.68 2.67
C ILE A 78 -0.02 4.52 3.22
N GLU A 79 -0.34 4.51 4.51
CA GLU A 79 -1.21 3.51 5.11
C GLU A 79 -2.60 3.51 4.49
N ASN A 80 -3.14 4.69 4.20
CA ASN A 80 -4.42 4.82 3.52
C ASN A 80 -4.34 4.26 2.09
N ASP A 81 -3.25 4.52 1.36
CA ASP A 81 -3.03 3.97 0.02
C ASP A 81 -2.96 2.44 0.06
N ILE A 82 -2.28 1.86 1.05
CA ILE A 82 -2.22 0.41 1.27
C ILE A 82 -3.63 -0.16 1.47
N ARG A 83 -4.45 0.51 2.27
CA ARG A 83 -5.83 0.08 2.51
C ARG A 83 -6.66 0.10 1.21
N ILE A 84 -6.51 1.14 0.40
CA ILE A 84 -7.19 1.25 -0.89
C ILE A 84 -6.77 0.11 -1.82
N VAL A 85 -5.48 -0.16 -1.93
CA VAL A 85 -4.95 -1.26 -2.75
C VAL A 85 -5.47 -2.61 -2.27
N ASN A 86 -5.51 -2.84 -0.95
CA ASN A 86 -6.09 -4.05 -0.37
C ASN A 86 -7.56 -4.23 -0.74
N ASN A 87 -8.35 -3.16 -0.66
CA ASN A 87 -9.76 -3.20 -1.02
C ASN A 87 -9.95 -3.52 -2.51
N GLN A 88 -9.15 -2.93 -3.37
CA GLN A 88 -9.17 -3.22 -4.81
C GLN A 88 -8.76 -4.68 -5.10
N LYS A 89 -7.78 -5.20 -4.37
CA LYS A 89 -7.35 -6.59 -4.48
C LYS A 89 -8.47 -7.56 -4.11
N ILE A 90 -9.18 -7.29 -3.02
CA ILE A 90 -10.33 -8.09 -2.59
C ILE A 90 -11.42 -8.09 -3.67
N ARG A 91 -11.71 -6.91 -4.22
CA ARG A 91 -12.69 -6.76 -5.29
C ARG A 91 -12.29 -7.53 -6.56
N ALA A 92 -11.02 -7.44 -6.95
CA ALA A 92 -10.50 -8.18 -8.11
C ALA A 92 -10.60 -9.69 -7.89
N ASN A 93 -10.31 -10.16 -6.68
CA ASN A 93 -10.43 -11.57 -6.32
C ASN A 93 -11.89 -12.05 -6.37
N ASP A 94 -12.83 -11.23 -5.89
CA ASP A 94 -14.26 -11.54 -5.93
C ASP A 94 -14.76 -11.64 -7.38
N LEU A 95 -14.33 -10.72 -8.24
CA LEU A 95 -14.66 -10.74 -9.66
C LEU A 95 -14.03 -11.94 -10.38
N TYR A 96 -12.80 -12.28 -10.04
CA TYR A 96 -12.16 -13.48 -10.55
C TYR A 96 -12.96 -14.73 -10.19
N ASN A 97 -13.36 -14.87 -8.93
CA ASN A 97 -14.15 -16.02 -8.47
C ASN A 97 -15.50 -16.07 -9.15
N LYS A 98 -16.17 -14.93 -9.34
CA LYS A 98 -17.45 -14.84 -10.05
C LYS A 98 -17.32 -15.37 -11.49
N TYR A 99 -16.34 -14.90 -12.22
CA TYR A 99 -16.15 -15.32 -13.62
C TYR A 99 -15.64 -16.76 -13.72
N ARG A 100 -14.87 -17.22 -12.75
CA ARG A 100 -14.47 -18.63 -12.67
C ARG A 100 -15.70 -19.54 -12.53
N GLU A 101 -16.63 -19.19 -11.65
CA GLU A 101 -17.86 -19.95 -11.44
C GLU A 101 -18.73 -19.94 -12.72
N LEU A 102 -18.87 -18.80 -13.37
CA LEU A 102 -19.60 -18.67 -14.62
C LEU A 102 -18.94 -19.49 -15.75
N TYR A 103 -17.62 -19.48 -15.81
CA TYR A 103 -16.87 -20.27 -16.78
C TYR A 103 -17.07 -21.78 -16.55
N GLU A 104 -16.93 -22.22 -15.30
CA GLU A 104 -17.13 -23.63 -14.94
C GLU A 104 -18.56 -24.08 -15.25
N ALA A 105 -19.56 -23.24 -14.95
CA ALA A 105 -20.95 -23.53 -15.29
C ALA A 105 -21.16 -23.65 -16.80
N ALA A 106 -20.55 -22.76 -17.60
CA ALA A 106 -20.61 -22.81 -19.05
C ALA A 106 -19.96 -24.07 -19.60
N CYS A 107 -18.87 -24.54 -18.97
CA CYS A 107 -18.22 -25.80 -19.36
C CYS A 107 -19.11 -27.02 -19.08
N ARG A 108 -19.87 -27.00 -17.98
CA ARG A 108 -20.75 -28.13 -17.61
C ARG A 108 -21.99 -28.23 -18.50
N HIS A 109 -22.43 -27.15 -19.12
CA HIS A 109 -23.61 -27.10 -19.98
C HIS A 109 -23.30 -27.35 -21.45
N HIS A 110 -22.15 -27.83 -21.75
CA HIS A 110 -21.78 -28.32 -23.04
C HIS A 110 -22.01 -29.84 -23.13
#